data_ba6f7cdf5b06b9f3a3304c77389ef9c5
#
_entry.id   ba6f7cdf5b06b9f3a3304c77389ef9c5
#
_cell.length_a   1.000
_cell.length_b   1.000
_cell.length_c   1.000
_cell.angle_alpha   90.00
_cell.angle_beta   90.00
_cell.angle_gamma   90.00
#
_symmetry.space_group_name_H-M   'P 1'
#
loop_
_entity.id
_entity.type
_entity.pdbx_description
1 polymer ?
#
loop_
_entity_poly.entity_id
_entity_poly.type
_entity_poly.pdbx_seq_one_letter_code
_entity_poly.pdbx_strand_id
1 'polypeptide(L)'
;MNRLKCIIVDDEPLAQEVLERYLENIRELELVTKCSNALEAFEVLNNENIDLMFLDISMPVISGIDFLRSLRKAPAVIITTAHPDFALQGYELDVVDYLVKPVSLERFIKGVNKAIDRVRQHTPAERSVKPDYMFVKSDQKLIRINF
;
A
#
# COMPACT_ATOMS: atom_id res chain seq x y z
N MET A 1 15.95 0.20 -14.64
CA MET A 1 15.07 0.87 -13.70
C MET A 1 14.47 -0.11 -12.71
N ASN A 2 14.55 0.20 -11.46
CA ASN A 2 14.07 -0.70 -10.43
C ASN A 2 12.55 -0.67 -10.34
N ARG A 3 11.98 -1.87 -10.33
CA ARG A 3 10.55 -2.01 -10.14
C ARG A 3 10.25 -2.07 -8.64
N LEU A 4 9.10 -1.54 -8.27
CA LEU A 4 8.65 -1.63 -6.89
C LEU A 4 8.06 -3.02 -6.63
N LYS A 5 8.44 -3.61 -5.52
CA LYS A 5 7.96 -4.95 -5.16
C LYS A 5 6.69 -4.85 -4.36
N CYS A 6 5.67 -5.62 -4.74
CA CYS A 6 4.41 -5.58 -4.04
C CYS A 6 3.91 -6.99 -3.71
N ILE A 7 3.00 -7.04 -2.74
CA ILE A 7 2.31 -8.28 -2.40
C ILE A 7 0.82 -8.00 -2.30
N ILE A 8 0.04 -9.05 -2.49
CA ILE A 8 -1.41 -9.01 -2.32
C ILE A 8 -1.75 -9.87 -1.12
N VAL A 9 -2.49 -9.31 -0.15
CA VAL A 9 -2.91 -10.04 1.04
C VAL A 9 -4.43 -10.05 1.09
N ASP A 10 -5.03 -11.18 0.79
CA ASP A 10 -6.48 -11.32 0.68
C ASP A 10 -6.82 -12.80 0.79
N ASP A 11 -7.81 -13.13 1.61
CA ASP A 11 -8.17 -14.53 1.79
C ASP A 11 -9.07 -15.08 0.68
N GLU A 12 -9.53 -14.21 -0.23
CA GLU A 12 -10.37 -14.63 -1.35
C GLU A 12 -9.56 -14.80 -2.62
N PRO A 13 -9.47 -16.02 -3.16
CA PRO A 13 -8.68 -16.25 -4.36
C PRO A 13 -9.11 -15.41 -5.56
N LEU A 14 -10.42 -15.18 -5.72
CA LEU A 14 -10.89 -14.40 -6.84
C LEU A 14 -10.46 -12.93 -6.73
N ALA A 15 -10.47 -12.40 -5.52
CA ALA A 15 -10.00 -11.03 -5.30
C ALA A 15 -8.52 -10.91 -5.61
N GLN A 16 -7.73 -11.91 -5.20
CA GLN A 16 -6.31 -11.93 -5.52
C GLN A 16 -6.10 -11.93 -7.04
N GLU A 17 -6.91 -12.72 -7.73
CA GLU A 17 -6.76 -12.87 -9.17
C GLU A 17 -7.04 -11.58 -9.91
N VAL A 18 -8.05 -10.85 -9.47
CA VAL A 18 -8.39 -9.58 -10.10
C VAL A 18 -7.22 -8.60 -10.02
N LEU A 19 -6.64 -8.46 -8.83
CA LEU A 19 -5.52 -7.54 -8.64
C LEU A 19 -4.29 -8.01 -9.39
N GLU A 20 -4.06 -9.32 -9.41
CA GLU A 20 -2.93 -9.88 -10.12
C GLU A 20 -3.00 -9.56 -11.61
N ARG A 21 -4.18 -9.70 -12.20
CA ARG A 21 -4.36 -9.39 -13.61
C ARG A 21 -4.11 -7.92 -13.90
N TYR A 22 -4.60 -7.05 -13.01
CA TYR A 22 -4.35 -5.62 -13.18
C TYR A 22 -2.85 -5.33 -13.12
N LEU A 23 -2.14 -5.97 -12.20
CA LEU A 23 -0.71 -5.74 -12.02
C LEU A 23 0.12 -6.19 -13.21
N GLU A 24 -0.36 -7.18 -13.96
CA GLU A 24 0.37 -7.66 -15.13
C GLU A 24 0.61 -6.57 -16.17
N ASN A 25 -0.20 -5.53 -16.15
CA ASN A 25 -0.08 -4.45 -17.13
C ASN A 25 0.65 -3.23 -16.59
N ILE A 26 1.20 -3.31 -15.39
CA ILE A 26 1.87 -2.17 -14.78
C ILE A 26 3.35 -2.49 -14.62
N ARG A 27 4.16 -1.88 -15.47
CA ARG A 27 5.59 -2.18 -15.53
C ARG A 27 6.34 -1.79 -14.27
N GLU A 28 5.88 -0.74 -13.61
CA GLU A 28 6.56 -0.22 -12.43
C GLU A 28 6.47 -1.14 -11.23
N LEU A 29 5.55 -2.09 -11.26
CA LEU A 29 5.30 -2.97 -10.11
C LEU A 29 5.64 -4.41 -10.45
N GLU A 30 6.24 -5.08 -9.50
CA GLU A 30 6.53 -6.50 -9.60
C GLU A 30 5.80 -7.22 -8.46
N LEU A 31 4.91 -8.14 -8.79
CA LEU A 31 4.21 -8.92 -7.77
C LEU A 31 5.13 -10.02 -7.28
N VAL A 32 5.50 -9.97 -6.00
CA VAL A 32 6.38 -10.96 -5.41
C VAL A 32 5.61 -12.22 -5.07
N THR A 33 4.47 -12.08 -4.41
CA THR A 33 3.65 -13.22 -4.04
C THR A 33 2.27 -12.77 -3.62
N LYS A 34 1.36 -13.73 -3.52
CA LYS A 34 0.01 -13.51 -2.99
C LYS A 34 -0.08 -14.25 -1.67
N CYS A 35 -0.65 -13.59 -0.67
CA CYS A 35 -0.81 -14.15 0.66
C CYS A 35 -2.28 -14.29 0.98
N SER A 36 -2.65 -15.38 1.63
CA SER A 36 -4.05 -15.65 1.96
C SER A 36 -4.41 -15.27 3.39
N ASN A 37 -3.42 -14.87 4.18
CA ASN A 37 -3.68 -14.47 5.56
C ASN A 37 -2.53 -13.62 6.07
N ALA A 38 -2.71 -13.09 7.28
CA ALA A 38 -1.75 -12.16 7.87
C ALA A 38 -0.41 -12.84 8.18
N LEU A 39 -0.44 -14.10 8.59
CA LEU A 39 0.81 -14.77 8.93
C LEU A 39 1.71 -14.96 7.72
N GLU A 40 1.11 -15.32 6.58
CA GLU A 40 1.88 -15.43 5.35
C GLU A 40 2.50 -14.09 4.97
N ALA A 41 1.71 -13.02 5.10
CA ALA A 41 2.20 -11.69 4.79
C ALA A 41 3.32 -11.28 5.73
N PHE A 42 3.18 -11.58 7.01
CA PHE A 42 4.20 -11.24 7.98
C PHE A 42 5.54 -11.89 7.64
N GLU A 43 5.48 -13.18 7.24
CA GLU A 43 6.70 -13.89 6.84
C GLU A 43 7.37 -13.23 5.65
N VAL A 44 6.58 -12.86 4.64
CA VAL A 44 7.14 -12.23 3.46
C VAL A 44 7.79 -10.90 3.81
N LEU A 45 7.11 -10.11 4.64
CA LEU A 45 7.62 -8.80 5.03
C LEU A 45 8.92 -8.92 5.82
N ASN A 46 9.12 -10.01 6.56
CA ASN A 46 10.35 -10.21 7.30
C ASN A 46 11.50 -10.66 6.41
N ASN A 47 11.20 -11.29 5.30
CA ASN A 47 12.24 -11.90 4.46
C ASN A 47 12.56 -11.13 3.20
N GLU A 48 11.72 -10.20 2.80
CA GLU A 48 11.92 -9.45 1.57
C GLU A 48 11.56 -7.99 1.78
N ASN A 49 12.19 -7.13 0.99
CA ASN A 49 11.87 -5.71 0.99
C ASN A 49 10.66 -5.49 0.10
N ILE A 50 9.53 -5.23 0.72
CA ILE A 50 8.27 -5.00 -0.01
C ILE A 50 7.99 -3.50 0.04
N ASP A 51 7.70 -2.93 -1.13
CA ASP A 51 7.46 -1.50 -1.25
C ASP A 51 5.98 -1.15 -1.12
N LEU A 52 5.10 -2.07 -1.51
CA LEU A 52 3.66 -1.81 -1.54
C LEU A 52 2.89 -3.08 -1.19
N MET A 53 1.87 -2.92 -0.36
CA MET A 53 1.03 -4.04 0.04
C MET A 53 -0.43 -3.70 -0.23
N PHE A 54 -1.12 -4.57 -0.98
CA PHE A 54 -2.57 -4.50 -1.14
C PHE A 54 -3.15 -5.38 -0.04
N LEU A 55 -3.90 -4.79 0.87
CA LEU A 55 -4.31 -5.47 2.10
C LEU A 55 -5.81 -5.45 2.28
N ASP A 56 -6.42 -6.63 2.31
CA ASP A 56 -7.84 -6.77 2.58
C ASP A 56 -8.11 -6.53 4.06
N ILE A 57 -9.14 -5.76 4.37
CA ILE A 57 -9.53 -5.52 5.76
C ILE A 57 -10.10 -6.77 6.40
N SER A 58 -10.96 -7.50 5.68
CA SER A 58 -11.71 -8.61 6.25
C SER A 58 -10.98 -9.92 6.01
N MET A 59 -10.22 -10.35 7.01
CA MET A 59 -9.52 -11.63 6.95
C MET A 59 -9.79 -12.41 8.23
N PRO A 60 -9.72 -13.76 8.17
CA PRO A 60 -9.91 -14.54 9.37
C PRO A 60 -8.77 -14.34 10.36
N VAL A 61 -9.05 -14.58 11.61
CA VAL A 61 -8.12 -14.55 12.74
C VAL A 61 -7.73 -13.12 13.12
N ILE A 62 -7.19 -12.33 12.18
CA ILE A 62 -6.83 -10.94 12.45
C ILE A 62 -7.24 -10.11 11.26
N SER A 63 -7.89 -8.98 11.52
CA SER A 63 -8.31 -8.08 10.44
C SER A 63 -7.09 -7.40 9.82
N GLY A 64 -7.28 -6.89 8.59
CA GLY A 64 -6.21 -6.16 7.93
C GLY A 64 -5.76 -4.95 8.74
N ILE A 65 -6.72 -4.25 9.36
CA ILE A 65 -6.38 -3.07 10.15
C ILE A 65 -5.53 -3.45 11.36
N ASP A 66 -5.93 -4.48 12.09
CA ASP A 66 -5.17 -4.92 13.25
C ASP A 66 -3.80 -5.44 12.85
N PHE A 67 -3.73 -6.14 11.72
CA PHE A 67 -2.44 -6.59 11.20
C PHE A 67 -1.53 -5.39 10.92
N LEU A 68 -2.07 -4.38 10.24
CA LEU A 68 -1.28 -3.21 9.89
C LEU A 68 -0.76 -2.49 11.14
N ARG A 69 -1.61 -2.37 12.16
CA ARG A 69 -1.19 -1.73 13.41
C ARG A 69 -0.10 -2.49 14.14
N SER A 70 -0.02 -3.79 13.90
CA SER A 70 0.97 -4.62 14.60
C SER A 70 2.35 -4.55 13.96
N LEU A 71 2.46 -4.00 12.75
CA LEU A 71 3.74 -3.95 12.05
C LEU A 71 4.58 -2.78 12.54
N ARG A 72 5.86 -3.05 12.79
CA ARG A 72 6.79 -2.01 13.19
C ARG A 72 7.11 -1.10 12.04
N LYS A 73 7.32 -1.70 10.87
CA LYS A 73 7.71 -0.97 9.70
C LYS A 73 6.90 -1.51 8.55
N ALA A 74 5.86 -0.78 8.18
CA ALA A 74 4.98 -1.21 7.12
C ALA A 74 5.42 -0.62 5.79
N PRO A 75 5.23 -1.35 4.69
CA PRO A 75 5.37 -0.75 3.36
C PRO A 75 4.25 0.24 3.13
N ALA A 76 4.25 0.89 1.98
CA ALA A 76 3.08 1.63 1.56
C ALA A 76 1.91 0.66 1.45
N VAL A 77 0.71 1.07 1.86
CA VAL A 77 -0.43 0.17 1.91
C VAL A 77 -1.61 0.75 1.17
N ILE A 78 -2.22 -0.07 0.33
CA ILE A 78 -3.53 0.21 -0.26
C ILE A 78 -4.50 -0.80 0.34
N ILE A 79 -5.51 -0.31 1.04
CA ILE A 79 -6.52 -1.16 1.66
C ILE A 79 -7.58 -1.53 0.62
N THR A 80 -7.99 -2.80 0.62
CA THR A 80 -9.15 -3.20 -0.17
C THR A 80 -10.26 -3.65 0.78
N THR A 81 -11.49 -3.36 0.44
CA THR A 81 -12.61 -3.68 1.33
C THR A 81 -13.91 -3.76 0.55
N ALA A 82 -14.78 -4.68 0.98
CA ALA A 82 -16.15 -4.73 0.47
C ALA A 82 -17.06 -3.74 1.19
N HIS A 83 -16.55 -3.06 2.22
CA HIS A 83 -17.36 -2.19 3.07
C HIS A 83 -16.83 -0.76 3.03
N PRO A 84 -17.53 0.16 2.32
CA PRO A 84 -17.05 1.54 2.20
C PRO A 84 -16.87 2.26 3.54
N ASP A 85 -17.60 1.84 4.56
CA ASP A 85 -17.55 2.50 5.86
C ASP A 85 -16.17 2.43 6.50
N PHE A 86 -15.39 1.42 6.16
CA PHE A 86 -14.07 1.27 6.74
C PHE A 86 -13.10 2.38 6.30
N ALA A 87 -13.39 3.06 5.20
CA ALA A 87 -12.54 4.16 4.78
C ALA A 87 -12.52 5.28 5.81
N LEU A 88 -13.60 5.44 6.57
CA LEU A 88 -13.64 6.46 7.61
C LEU A 88 -12.77 6.11 8.79
N GLN A 89 -12.72 4.83 9.14
CA GLN A 89 -11.90 4.38 10.26
C GLN A 89 -10.41 4.45 9.94
N GLY A 90 -10.09 4.40 8.67
CA GLY A 90 -8.70 4.41 8.22
C GLY A 90 -8.01 5.75 8.35
N TYR A 91 -8.74 6.78 8.74
CA TYR A 91 -8.15 8.09 8.96
C TYR A 91 -6.93 8.04 9.88
N GLU A 92 -7.00 7.13 10.85
CA GLU A 92 -5.94 7.03 11.84
C GLU A 92 -4.77 6.19 11.37
N LEU A 93 -4.88 5.61 10.18
CA LEU A 93 -3.84 4.76 9.63
C LEU A 93 -3.16 5.48 8.48
N ASP A 94 -1.86 5.35 8.40
CA ASP A 94 -1.11 5.96 7.32
C ASP A 94 -1.13 5.02 6.11
N VAL A 95 -2.23 5.06 5.37
CA VAL A 95 -2.36 4.25 4.15
C VAL A 95 -2.45 5.17 2.94
N VAL A 96 -2.07 4.63 1.80
CA VAL A 96 -2.06 5.39 0.56
C VAL A 96 -3.48 5.63 0.05
N ASP A 97 -4.30 4.58 0.08
CA ASP A 97 -5.62 4.67 -0.51
C ASP A 97 -6.50 3.52 -0.05
N TYR A 98 -7.79 3.64 -0.33
CA TYR A 98 -8.81 2.62 -0.05
C TYR A 98 -9.53 2.28 -1.34
N LEU A 99 -9.57 1.00 -1.66
CA LEU A 99 -10.26 0.53 -2.85
C LEU A 99 -11.45 -0.32 -2.43
N VAL A 100 -12.65 0.08 -2.87
CA VAL A 100 -13.87 -0.65 -2.53
C VAL A 100 -14.10 -1.75 -3.57
N LYS A 101 -14.32 -2.97 -3.09
CA LYS A 101 -14.59 -4.10 -3.97
C LYS A 101 -15.99 -4.01 -4.55
N PRO A 102 -16.21 -4.41 -5.80
CA PRO A 102 -15.21 -4.88 -6.76
C PRO A 102 -14.37 -3.73 -7.30
N VAL A 103 -13.07 -3.93 -7.35
CA VAL A 103 -12.15 -2.86 -7.74
C VAL A 103 -12.07 -2.76 -9.25
N SER A 104 -12.42 -1.59 -9.78
CA SER A 104 -12.30 -1.36 -11.22
C SER A 104 -10.85 -1.07 -11.57
N LEU A 105 -10.50 -1.32 -12.83
CA LEU A 105 -9.13 -1.04 -13.28
C LEU A 105 -8.80 0.44 -13.14
N GLU A 106 -9.75 1.30 -13.50
CA GLU A 106 -9.54 2.74 -13.41
C GLU A 106 -9.22 3.17 -11.99
N ARG A 107 -10.00 2.67 -11.02
CA ARG A 107 -9.77 3.03 -9.62
C ARG A 107 -8.46 2.45 -9.10
N PHE A 108 -8.14 1.24 -9.55
CA PHE A 108 -6.88 0.59 -9.19
C PHE A 108 -5.68 1.43 -9.66
N ILE A 109 -5.73 1.89 -10.88
CA ILE A 109 -4.64 2.69 -11.44
C ILE A 109 -4.43 3.97 -10.64
N LYS A 110 -5.51 4.62 -10.22
CA LYS A 110 -5.38 5.81 -9.39
C LYS A 110 -4.66 5.53 -8.08
N GLY A 111 -5.04 4.44 -7.42
CA GLY A 111 -4.39 4.07 -6.16
C GLY A 111 -2.93 3.73 -6.36
N VAL A 112 -2.63 3.00 -7.42
CA VAL A 112 -1.24 2.62 -7.71
C VAL A 112 -0.38 3.85 -7.98
N ASN A 113 -0.90 4.81 -8.73
CA ASN A 113 -0.14 6.02 -9.00
C ASN A 113 0.19 6.76 -7.71
N LYS A 114 -0.76 6.84 -6.78
CA LYS A 114 -0.50 7.46 -5.49
C LYS A 114 0.59 6.69 -4.73
N ALA A 115 0.53 5.36 -4.80
CA ALA A 115 1.51 4.54 -4.09
C ALA A 115 2.91 4.71 -4.66
N ILE A 116 3.02 4.72 -5.98
CA ILE A 116 4.32 4.89 -6.63
C ILE A 116 4.91 6.24 -6.23
N ASP A 117 4.10 7.29 -6.26
CA ASP A 117 4.58 8.61 -5.88
C ASP A 117 5.05 8.62 -4.43
N ARG A 118 4.29 8.00 -3.54
CA ARG A 118 4.68 8.00 -2.13
C ARG A 118 5.99 7.25 -1.91
N VAL A 119 6.12 6.08 -2.51
CA VAL A 119 7.33 5.28 -2.32
C VAL A 119 8.55 6.02 -2.84
N ARG A 120 8.44 6.64 -4.01
CA ARG A 120 9.56 7.33 -4.60
C ARG A 120 9.95 8.58 -3.82
N GLN A 121 8.98 9.23 -3.18
CA GLN A 121 9.27 10.41 -2.38
C GLN A 121 10.00 10.09 -1.08
N HIS A 122 9.94 8.83 -0.66
CA HIS A 122 10.52 8.44 0.62
C HIS A 122 11.80 7.64 0.47
N THR A 123 12.41 7.65 -0.72
CA THR A 123 13.68 6.95 -0.89
C THR A 123 14.79 7.76 -0.27
N PRO A 124 15.80 7.09 0.27
CA PRO A 124 16.95 7.82 0.84
C PRO A 124 17.63 8.75 -0.16
N ALA A 125 17.69 8.33 -1.43
CA ALA A 125 18.32 9.16 -2.44
C ALA A 125 17.59 10.48 -2.62
N GLU A 126 16.29 10.45 -2.59
CA GLU A 126 15.50 11.66 -2.75
C GLU A 126 15.66 12.58 -1.54
N ARG A 127 15.74 12.00 -0.35
CA ARG A 127 15.91 12.82 0.84
C ARG A 127 17.26 13.51 0.85
N SER A 128 18.28 12.87 0.35
CA SER A 128 19.60 13.47 0.34
C SER A 128 19.71 14.58 -0.70
N VAL A 129 18.90 14.51 -1.73
CA VAL A 129 18.92 15.53 -2.77
C VAL A 129 18.19 16.80 -2.32
N LYS A 130 17.17 16.69 -1.48
CA LYS A 130 16.39 17.84 -1.04
C LYS A 130 17.11 18.56 0.10
N PRO A 131 17.55 19.76 -0.14
CA PRO A 131 18.08 20.54 0.98
C PRO A 131 16.89 20.97 1.80
N ASP A 132 16.79 20.94 2.79
CA ASP A 132 15.74 21.25 3.63
C ASP A 132 14.83 22.16 3.38
N TYR A 133 14.17 22.32 2.88
CA TYR A 133 13.03 22.84 2.60
C TYR A 133 11.96 22.65 3.06
N MET A 134 12.32 23.03 3.38
CA MET A 134 11.49 22.76 3.67
C MET A 134 10.93 23.05 3.96
N PHE A 135 10.80 23.70 3.65
CA PHE A 135 10.11 23.47 4.01
C PHE A 135 9.29 23.66 3.99
N VAL A 136 9.14 24.37 3.82
CA VAL A 136 8.20 23.97 3.83
C VAL A 136 7.36 23.96 3.92
N LYS A 137 6.99 24.31 3.81
CA LYS A 137 6.11 23.70 3.90
C LYS A 137 5.37 23.36 4.12
N SER A 138 5.23 24.12 4.03
CA SER A 138 4.54 23.21 4.27
C SER A 138 3.85 23.09 4.43
N ASP A 139 3.57 23.78 4.23
CA ASP A 139 2.99 22.92 4.47
C ASP A 139 2.37 22.65 4.56
N GLN A 140 1.98 23.19 4.44
CA GLN A 140 1.53 22.28 4.60
C GLN A 140 1.29 21.70 4.73
N LYS A 141 1.32 22.52 4.44
CA LYS A 141 1.35 21.66 4.60
C LYS A 141 1.69 21.18 4.82
N LEU A 142 2.00 22.15 4.49
CA LEU A 142 2.50 21.23 4.81
C LEU A 142 2.67 20.80 5.04
N ILE A 143 2.65 21.20 4.88
CA ILE A 143 2.92 20.33 5.24
C ILE A 143 3.19 19.96 5.20
N ARG A 144 3.25 20.30 4.93
CA ARG A 144 3.62 19.55 5.03
C ARG A 144 3.96 19.00 5.03
N ILE A 145 4.10 19.77 4.74
CA ILE A 145 4.65 19.05 4.92
C ILE A 145 5.11 18.64 5.08
N ASN A 146 5.07 19.02 4.85
CA ASN A 146 5.51 18.25 5.20
C ASN A 146 5.66 17.82 5.38
N PHE A 147 5.77 18.33 5.19
CA PHE A 147 6.09 17.68 5.49
C PHE A 147 6.15 17.28 5.62
#